data_33b3845a6222b8c35b5c61d82dabe777
#
_entry.id   33b3845a6222b8c35b5c61d82dabe777
#
_cell.length_a   1.000
_cell.length_b   1.000
_cell.length_c   1.000
_cell.angle_alpha   90.00
_cell.angle_beta   90.00
_cell.angle_gamma   90.00
#
_symmetry.space_group_name_H-M   'P 1'
#
loop_
_entity.id
_entity.type
_entity.pdbx_description
1 polymer ?
#
loop_
_entity_poly.entity_id
_entity_poly.type
_entity_poly.pdbx_seq_one_letter_code
_entity_poly.pdbx_strand_id
1 'polypeptide(L)'
;MTILSFVGDTFISLPLQRNSSYNAVVDALKESDLSFANLEQVLTNKQPPAYPTEKVFVVYGDPSVTNELKALGFNIVTVANNHTMDWGYGGLFDTMNALDTAHIPFVGAGKDLNSARNHIVLESKGTKVAYIGCSSQLPRGSSAGKYRPGLNPVHVQIQWAVVTGQLDESPLFNPPIVSSVLEQD
;
A
#
# COMPACT_ATOMS: atom_id res chain seq x y z
N MET A 1 3.76 8.40 27.12
CA MET A 1 2.76 8.35 26.03
C MET A 1 3.54 8.17 24.73
N THR A 2 3.14 7.24 23.87
CA THR A 2 3.73 7.01 22.54
C THR A 2 2.86 7.72 21.51
N ILE A 3 3.46 8.50 20.64
CA ILE A 3 2.79 9.26 19.57
C ILE A 3 3.00 8.51 18.25
N LEU A 4 1.92 8.22 17.55
CA LEU A 4 1.95 7.55 16.26
C LEU A 4 1.39 8.50 15.19
N SER A 5 2.09 8.61 14.05
CA SER A 5 1.59 9.31 12.87
C SER A 5 1.31 8.34 11.73
N PHE A 6 0.15 8.51 11.14
CA PHE A 6 -0.27 7.78 9.95
C PHE A 6 -0.58 8.79 8.87
N VAL A 7 0.07 8.66 7.72
CA VAL A 7 -0.25 9.46 6.54
C VAL A 7 -0.82 8.55 5.46
N GLY A 8 -1.50 9.14 4.49
CA GLY A 8 -2.09 8.45 3.37
C GLY A 8 -1.07 8.12 2.27
N ASP A 9 -1.54 8.24 1.03
CA ASP A 9 -0.78 7.92 -0.16
C ASP A 9 0.42 8.85 -0.30
N THR A 10 1.59 8.24 -0.43
CA THR A 10 2.85 8.94 -0.59
C THR A 10 3.41 8.57 -1.96
N PHE A 11 3.43 9.58 -2.85
CA PHE A 11 3.98 9.50 -4.18
C PHE A 11 5.03 10.61 -4.37
N ILE A 12 6.26 10.23 -4.72
CA ILE A 12 7.38 11.15 -4.88
C ILE A 12 7.98 10.94 -6.28
N SER A 13 7.68 11.84 -7.21
CA SER A 13 8.15 11.76 -8.61
C SER A 13 9.45 12.53 -8.84
N LEU A 14 9.72 13.54 -8.00
CA LEU A 14 10.88 14.42 -8.08
C LEU A 14 11.45 14.63 -6.67
N PRO A 15 12.74 15.01 -6.54
CA PRO A 15 13.28 15.40 -5.25
C PRO A 15 12.43 16.49 -4.59
N LEU A 16 12.10 16.31 -3.32
CA LEU A 16 11.26 17.25 -2.60
C LEU A 16 11.96 18.60 -2.38
N GLN A 17 11.24 19.66 -2.65
CA GLN A 17 11.75 21.01 -2.40
C GLN A 17 11.81 21.28 -0.89
N ARG A 18 12.99 21.63 -0.38
CA ARG A 18 13.24 21.91 1.04
C ARG A 18 12.78 23.34 1.37
N ASN A 19 11.49 23.57 1.39
CA ASN A 19 10.85 24.85 1.72
C ASN A 19 10.15 24.79 3.09
N SER A 20 9.48 25.87 3.47
CA SER A 20 8.76 25.97 4.75
C SER A 20 7.67 24.92 4.91
N SER A 21 6.92 24.59 3.84
CA SER A 21 5.88 23.56 3.88
C SER A 21 6.47 22.18 4.09
N TYR A 22 7.58 21.85 3.41
CA TYR A 22 8.33 20.63 3.64
C TYR A 22 8.78 20.52 5.10
N ASN A 23 9.39 21.59 5.63
CA ASN A 23 9.88 21.59 7.01
C ASN A 23 8.74 21.37 8.01
N ALA A 24 7.57 21.99 7.80
CA ALA A 24 6.41 21.82 8.66
C ALA A 24 5.93 20.36 8.70
N VAL A 25 5.93 19.66 7.55
CA VAL A 25 5.60 18.22 7.48
C VAL A 25 6.65 17.40 8.21
N VAL A 26 7.93 17.64 7.96
CA VAL A 26 9.03 16.93 8.63
C VAL A 26 8.96 17.12 10.15
N ASP A 27 8.72 18.34 10.61
CA ASP A 27 8.65 18.66 12.04
C ASP A 27 7.46 17.91 12.68
N ALA A 28 6.28 17.92 12.04
CA ALA A 28 5.11 17.17 12.51
C ALA A 28 5.36 15.65 12.58
N LEU A 29 6.05 15.08 11.59
CA LEU A 29 6.40 13.66 11.60
C LEU A 29 7.46 13.32 12.65
N LYS A 30 8.42 14.22 12.90
CA LYS A 30 9.45 14.04 13.93
C LYS A 30 8.94 14.19 15.36
N GLU A 31 7.80 14.82 15.58
CA GLU A 31 7.13 14.84 16.87
C GLU A 31 6.56 13.45 17.24
N SER A 32 6.45 12.57 16.24
CA SER A 32 5.95 11.21 16.43
C SER A 32 7.06 10.25 16.76
N ASP A 33 6.74 9.28 17.57
CA ASP A 33 7.66 8.18 17.93
C ASP A 33 7.77 7.14 16.81
N LEU A 34 6.66 6.91 16.08
CA LEU A 34 6.59 6.03 14.92
C LEU A 34 5.69 6.67 13.85
N SER A 35 6.18 6.71 12.61
CA SER A 35 5.51 7.28 11.46
C SER A 35 5.34 6.25 10.36
N PHE A 36 4.13 6.15 9.82
CA PHE A 36 3.71 5.18 8.81
C PHE A 36 3.13 5.89 7.58
N ALA A 37 3.44 5.37 6.38
CA ALA A 37 2.90 5.87 5.12
C ALA A 37 2.45 4.72 4.19
N ASN A 38 1.53 5.01 3.26
CA ASN A 38 1.28 4.18 2.11
C ASN A 38 2.21 4.62 0.96
N LEU A 39 3.19 3.79 0.60
CA LEU A 39 4.05 4.03 -0.56
C LEU A 39 3.30 3.63 -1.83
N GLU A 40 2.62 4.58 -2.47
CA GLU A 40 1.74 4.33 -3.62
C GLU A 40 2.48 4.46 -4.95
N GLN A 41 3.63 3.83 -5.04
CA GLN A 41 4.43 3.79 -6.28
C GLN A 41 5.38 2.61 -6.30
N VAL A 42 5.77 2.21 -7.51
CA VAL A 42 6.87 1.27 -7.73
C VAL A 42 8.20 2.02 -7.66
N LEU A 43 9.19 1.45 -6.98
CA LEU A 43 10.56 1.96 -6.95
C LEU A 43 11.42 1.18 -7.93
N THR A 44 11.63 1.72 -9.12
CA THR A 44 12.44 1.07 -10.16
C THR A 44 13.01 2.11 -11.14
N ASN A 45 14.19 1.85 -11.64
CA ASN A 45 14.81 2.61 -12.73
C ASN A 45 14.78 1.85 -14.07
N LYS A 46 14.10 0.71 -14.11
CA LYS A 46 13.93 -0.08 -15.32
C LYS A 46 12.88 0.54 -16.23
N GLN A 47 13.03 0.32 -17.53
CA GLN A 47 11.99 0.66 -18.50
C GLN A 47 10.72 -0.13 -18.19
N PRO A 48 9.53 0.46 -18.39
CA PRO A 48 8.27 -0.22 -18.16
C PRO A 48 8.23 -1.52 -18.97
N PRO A 49 7.73 -2.61 -18.39
CA PRO A 49 7.52 -3.84 -19.13
C PRO A 49 6.54 -3.57 -20.27
N ALA A 50 6.77 -4.19 -21.41
CA ALA A 50 5.87 -4.09 -22.58
C ALA A 50 4.53 -4.82 -22.39
N TYR A 51 4.03 -4.95 -21.15
CA TYR A 51 2.74 -5.54 -20.86
C TYR A 51 1.64 -4.50 -21.01
N PRO A 52 0.56 -4.81 -21.72
CA PRO A 52 -0.63 -3.99 -21.64
C PRO A 52 -1.14 -4.04 -20.19
N THR A 53 -1.00 -2.96 -19.46
CA THR A 53 -1.69 -2.83 -18.18
C THR A 53 -3.13 -2.43 -18.47
N GLU A 54 -4.09 -2.96 -17.73
CA GLU A 54 -5.49 -2.51 -17.82
C GLU A 54 -5.66 -1.09 -17.25
N LYS A 55 -4.58 -0.50 -16.74
CA LYS A 55 -4.57 0.81 -16.12
C LYS A 55 -4.35 1.93 -17.11
N VAL A 56 -5.05 3.04 -16.89
CA VAL A 56 -4.92 4.27 -17.68
C VAL A 56 -3.56 4.94 -17.45
N PHE A 57 -3.00 4.81 -16.25
CA PHE A 57 -1.66 5.28 -15.92
C PHE A 57 -1.01 4.39 -14.87
N VAL A 58 0.30 4.43 -14.82
CA VAL A 58 1.16 3.69 -13.91
C VAL A 58 2.01 4.66 -13.09
N VAL A 59 2.33 4.28 -11.85
CA VAL A 59 3.02 5.14 -10.92
C VAL A 59 4.35 4.52 -10.50
N TYR A 60 5.43 5.26 -10.72
CA TYR A 60 6.77 4.79 -10.37
C TYR A 60 7.70 5.94 -9.98
N GLY A 61 8.79 5.62 -9.32
CA GLY A 61 9.86 6.53 -8.97
C GLY A 61 11.21 5.83 -8.96
N ASP A 62 12.27 6.63 -8.98
CA ASP A 62 13.63 6.12 -8.82
C ASP A 62 13.81 5.51 -7.42
N PRO A 63 14.59 4.43 -7.25
CA PRO A 63 14.87 3.84 -5.94
C PRO A 63 15.43 4.83 -4.89
N SER A 64 16.05 5.93 -5.32
CA SER A 64 16.53 6.99 -4.41
C SER A 64 15.42 7.72 -3.65
N VAL A 65 14.14 7.53 -4.02
CA VAL A 65 12.97 7.99 -3.24
C VAL A 65 13.03 7.48 -1.80
N THR A 66 13.68 6.35 -1.54
CA THR A 66 13.93 5.88 -0.17
C THR A 66 14.68 6.88 0.70
N ASN A 67 15.55 7.73 0.10
CA ASN A 67 16.22 8.81 0.84
C ASN A 67 15.22 9.90 1.27
N GLU A 68 14.23 10.20 0.42
CA GLU A 68 13.19 11.15 0.75
C GLU A 68 12.27 10.61 1.85
N LEU A 69 11.90 9.32 1.79
CA LEU A 69 11.12 8.68 2.85
C LEU A 69 11.82 8.76 4.22
N LYS A 70 13.13 8.52 4.25
CA LYS A 70 13.95 8.66 5.45
C LYS A 70 14.03 10.12 5.93
N ALA A 71 14.24 11.04 5.00
CA ALA A 71 14.35 12.47 5.33
C ALA A 71 13.05 13.04 5.89
N LEU A 72 11.89 12.50 5.45
CA LEU A 72 10.58 12.80 6.01
C LEU A 72 10.37 12.17 7.41
N GLY A 73 11.12 11.13 7.76
CA GLY A 73 11.04 10.51 9.09
C GLY A 73 10.14 9.28 9.14
N PHE A 74 9.80 8.66 8.01
CA PHE A 74 9.01 7.42 8.04
C PHE A 74 9.80 6.24 8.58
N ASN A 75 9.21 5.53 9.54
CA ASN A 75 9.79 4.36 10.18
C ASN A 75 9.41 3.05 9.48
N ILE A 76 8.26 3.04 8.82
CA ILE A 76 7.69 1.88 8.14
C ILE A 76 6.72 2.35 7.06
N VAL A 77 6.58 1.57 5.99
CA VAL A 77 5.59 1.82 4.92
C VAL A 77 4.74 0.58 4.65
N THR A 78 3.52 0.79 4.15
CA THR A 78 2.81 -0.28 3.44
C THR A 78 3.03 -0.15 1.95
N VAL A 79 3.12 -1.30 1.29
CA VAL A 79 3.12 -1.41 -0.17
C VAL A 79 1.89 -2.19 -0.66
N ALA A 80 0.86 -2.35 0.20
CA ALA A 80 -0.39 -3.02 -0.15
C ALA A 80 -1.36 -2.06 -0.82
N ASN A 81 -1.11 -1.68 -2.07
CA ASN A 81 -1.96 -0.79 -2.85
C ASN A 81 -2.04 -1.22 -4.31
N ASN A 82 -2.93 -0.58 -5.06
CA ASN A 82 -3.19 -0.91 -6.45
C ASN A 82 -2.04 -0.56 -7.41
N HIS A 83 -1.06 0.26 -7.00
CA HIS A 83 0.08 0.67 -7.84
C HIS A 83 1.34 -0.17 -7.66
N THR A 84 1.47 -0.93 -6.59
CA THR A 84 2.67 -1.73 -6.28
C THR A 84 3.07 -2.71 -7.40
N MET A 85 2.10 -3.18 -8.18
CA MET A 85 2.33 -4.12 -9.27
C MET A 85 2.32 -3.47 -10.66
N ASP A 86 2.44 -2.16 -10.78
CA ASP A 86 2.40 -1.43 -12.06
C ASP A 86 3.54 -1.82 -13.01
N TRP A 87 4.67 -2.31 -12.49
CA TRP A 87 5.80 -2.89 -13.24
C TRP A 87 5.86 -4.42 -13.12
N GLY A 88 4.73 -5.07 -12.77
CA GLY A 88 4.67 -6.52 -12.56
C GLY A 88 5.60 -7.00 -11.45
N TYR A 89 6.01 -8.25 -11.52
CA TYR A 89 6.89 -8.86 -10.51
C TYR A 89 8.27 -8.20 -10.45
N GLY A 90 8.80 -7.74 -11.59
CA GLY A 90 10.09 -7.05 -11.62
C GLY A 90 10.07 -5.77 -10.78
N GLY A 91 9.03 -4.95 -10.96
CA GLY A 91 8.85 -3.72 -10.17
C GLY A 91 8.60 -3.99 -8.69
N LEU A 92 7.81 -5.02 -8.38
CA LEU A 92 7.60 -5.45 -7.00
C LEU A 92 8.93 -5.79 -6.32
N PHE A 93 9.77 -6.63 -6.95
CA PHE A 93 11.05 -7.02 -6.37
C PHE A 93 12.04 -5.86 -6.29
N ASP A 94 12.06 -4.98 -7.30
CA ASP A 94 12.89 -3.77 -7.25
C ASP A 94 12.48 -2.88 -6.07
N THR A 95 11.18 -2.68 -5.85
CA THR A 95 10.64 -1.90 -4.72
C THR A 95 11.02 -2.51 -3.37
N MET A 96 10.80 -3.82 -3.21
CA MET A 96 11.16 -4.53 -1.99
C MET A 96 12.67 -4.42 -1.71
N ASN A 97 13.50 -4.63 -2.74
CA ASN A 97 14.95 -4.53 -2.62
C ASN A 97 15.43 -3.11 -2.29
N ALA A 98 14.79 -2.08 -2.87
CA ALA A 98 15.10 -0.68 -2.56
C ALA A 98 14.81 -0.35 -1.09
N LEU A 99 13.65 -0.80 -0.57
CA LEU A 99 13.26 -0.61 0.81
C LEU A 99 14.17 -1.38 1.77
N ASP A 100 14.50 -2.65 1.46
CA ASP A 100 15.43 -3.48 2.26
C ASP A 100 16.83 -2.86 2.29
N THR A 101 17.36 -2.43 1.15
CA THR A 101 18.68 -1.76 1.05
C THR A 101 18.70 -0.45 1.85
N ALA A 102 17.59 0.26 1.84
CA ALA A 102 17.44 1.48 2.62
C ALA A 102 17.14 1.21 4.11
N HIS A 103 16.97 -0.03 4.53
CA HIS A 103 16.54 -0.40 5.87
C HIS A 103 15.21 0.27 6.28
N ILE A 104 14.27 0.37 5.35
CA ILE A 104 12.90 0.82 5.61
C ILE A 104 12.02 -0.41 5.69
N PRO A 105 11.50 -0.77 6.87
CA PRO A 105 10.55 -1.86 7.02
C PRO A 105 9.30 -1.63 6.16
N PHE A 106 8.75 -2.69 5.60
CA PHE A 106 7.51 -2.60 4.81
C PHE A 106 6.60 -3.80 5.05
N VAL A 107 5.31 -3.62 4.85
CA VAL A 107 4.28 -4.65 5.00
C VAL A 107 3.35 -4.68 3.78
N GLY A 108 2.67 -5.82 3.59
CA GLY A 108 1.58 -5.92 2.64
C GLY A 108 1.92 -6.46 1.26
N ALA A 109 3.18 -6.84 1.02
CA ALA A 109 3.58 -7.56 -0.18
C ALA A 109 4.70 -8.55 0.11
N GLY A 110 4.88 -9.54 -0.78
CA GLY A 110 5.91 -10.56 -0.59
C GLY A 110 6.11 -11.45 -1.81
N LYS A 111 7.10 -12.35 -1.70
CA LYS A 111 7.41 -13.36 -2.73
C LYS A 111 6.36 -14.48 -2.81
N ASP A 112 5.53 -14.59 -1.80
CA ASP A 112 4.42 -15.53 -1.66
C ASP A 112 3.41 -14.98 -0.65
N LEU A 113 2.27 -15.67 -0.49
CA LEU A 113 1.20 -15.24 0.40
C LEU A 113 1.64 -15.17 1.86
N ASN A 114 2.47 -16.11 2.32
CA ASN A 114 2.94 -16.10 3.71
C ASN A 114 3.78 -14.86 3.99
N SER A 115 4.74 -14.54 3.12
CA SER A 115 5.57 -13.36 3.26
C SER A 115 4.77 -12.05 3.10
N ALA A 116 3.77 -12.03 2.20
CA ALA A 116 2.91 -10.86 2.03
C ALA A 116 2.02 -10.59 3.26
N ARG A 117 1.63 -11.62 4.00
CA ARG A 117 0.84 -11.55 5.25
C ARG A 117 1.66 -11.24 6.50
N ASN A 118 2.98 -11.24 6.41
CA ASN A 118 3.81 -10.97 7.57
C ASN A 118 3.51 -9.57 8.12
N HIS A 119 3.46 -9.53 9.44
CA HIS A 119 3.40 -8.28 10.19
C HIS A 119 4.80 -7.87 10.67
N ILE A 120 4.95 -6.60 10.95
CA ILE A 120 6.16 -6.05 11.58
C ILE A 120 5.76 -5.39 12.88
N VAL A 121 6.50 -5.68 13.94
CA VAL A 121 6.30 -5.04 15.24
C VAL A 121 7.45 -4.06 15.48
N LEU A 122 7.10 -2.79 15.65
CA LEU A 122 8.03 -1.75 16.10
C LEU A 122 7.72 -1.42 17.56
N GLU A 123 8.77 -1.08 18.30
CA GLU A 123 8.64 -0.68 19.70
C GLU A 123 9.18 0.73 19.91
N SER A 124 8.43 1.56 20.61
CA SER A 124 8.88 2.87 21.08
C SER A 124 8.32 3.17 22.44
N LYS A 125 9.16 3.67 23.34
CA LYS A 125 8.80 4.05 24.72
C LYS A 125 8.01 2.96 25.46
N GLY A 126 8.40 1.68 25.26
CA GLY A 126 7.76 0.52 25.88
C GLY A 126 6.40 0.12 25.25
N THR A 127 5.96 0.80 24.19
CA THR A 127 4.75 0.44 23.44
C THR A 127 5.13 -0.34 22.20
N LYS A 128 4.57 -1.54 22.03
CA LYS A 128 4.70 -2.36 20.81
C LYS A 128 3.54 -2.10 19.88
N VAL A 129 3.85 -1.78 18.62
CA VAL A 129 2.87 -1.53 17.57
C VAL A 129 3.10 -2.53 16.44
N ALA A 130 2.09 -3.34 16.14
CA ALA A 130 2.11 -4.27 15.02
C ALA A 130 1.50 -3.60 13.78
N TYR A 131 2.21 -3.69 12.66
CA TYR A 131 1.79 -3.19 11.36
C TYR A 131 1.47 -4.35 10.44
N ILE A 132 0.31 -4.27 9.79
CA ILE A 132 -0.15 -5.24 8.79
C ILE A 132 -0.61 -4.44 7.58
N GLY A 133 -0.12 -4.80 6.38
CA GLY A 133 -0.59 -4.24 5.13
C GLY A 133 -1.51 -5.23 4.42
N CYS A 134 -2.63 -4.77 3.89
CA CYS A 134 -3.52 -5.57 3.04
C CYS A 134 -4.27 -4.65 2.07
N SER A 135 -4.76 -5.21 0.97
CA SER A 135 -5.53 -4.47 -0.02
C SER A 135 -6.72 -5.29 -0.53
N SER A 136 -7.87 -4.63 -0.64
CA SER A 136 -9.03 -5.15 -1.37
C SER A 136 -9.06 -4.65 -2.82
N GLN A 137 -8.29 -3.62 -3.15
CA GLN A 137 -8.14 -3.11 -4.51
C GLN A 137 -6.98 -3.85 -5.21
N LEU A 138 -7.32 -4.94 -5.85
CA LEU A 138 -6.37 -5.90 -6.40
C LEU A 138 -6.47 -5.94 -7.94
N PRO A 139 -5.62 -5.21 -8.67
CA PRO A 139 -5.51 -5.38 -10.12
C PRO A 139 -5.27 -6.84 -10.48
N ARG A 140 -5.73 -7.26 -11.66
CA ARG A 140 -5.62 -8.66 -12.09
C ARG A 140 -4.17 -9.16 -11.96
N GLY A 141 -3.99 -10.29 -11.27
CA GLY A 141 -2.68 -10.92 -11.05
C GLY A 141 -1.83 -10.31 -9.94
N SER A 142 -2.30 -9.27 -9.22
CA SER A 142 -1.54 -8.62 -8.14
C SER A 142 -1.58 -9.36 -6.80
N SER A 143 -2.58 -10.20 -6.55
CA SER A 143 -2.69 -10.96 -5.30
C SER A 143 -1.56 -11.96 -5.16
N ALA A 144 -0.93 -12.00 -4.00
CA ALA A 144 0.00 -13.06 -3.64
C ALA A 144 -0.73 -14.42 -3.58
N GLY A 145 -0.01 -15.47 -3.89
CA GLY A 145 -0.49 -16.86 -3.78
C GLY A 145 0.57 -17.73 -3.11
N LYS A 146 0.24 -19.00 -2.89
CA LYS A 146 1.15 -19.94 -2.21
C LYS A 146 2.56 -19.98 -2.82
N TYR A 147 2.67 -19.82 -4.14
CA TYR A 147 3.93 -19.84 -4.90
C TYR A 147 4.02 -18.67 -5.88
N ARG A 148 3.33 -17.58 -5.60
CA ARG A 148 3.25 -16.41 -6.47
C ARG A 148 3.46 -15.15 -5.67
N PRO A 149 4.39 -14.28 -6.10
CA PRO A 149 4.60 -12.96 -5.48
C PRO A 149 3.37 -12.07 -5.66
N GLY A 150 3.21 -11.11 -4.78
CA GLY A 150 2.14 -10.12 -4.88
C GLY A 150 1.81 -9.47 -3.56
N LEU A 151 0.64 -8.85 -3.56
CA LEU A 151 0.06 -8.14 -2.42
C LEU A 151 -0.64 -9.10 -1.47
N ASN A 152 -0.68 -8.74 -0.19
CA ASN A 152 -1.56 -9.39 0.78
C ASN A 152 -3.02 -9.04 0.45
N PRO A 153 -3.81 -10.03 -0.04
CA PRO A 153 -5.15 -9.76 -0.52
C PRO A 153 -6.18 -9.78 0.61
N VAL A 154 -7.17 -8.91 0.49
CA VAL A 154 -8.49 -9.05 1.13
C VAL A 154 -9.50 -9.19 0.00
N HIS A 155 -10.09 -10.36 -0.15
CA HIS A 155 -11.06 -10.61 -1.21
C HIS A 155 -12.46 -10.19 -0.75
N VAL A 156 -13.01 -9.18 -1.41
CA VAL A 156 -14.36 -8.70 -1.15
C VAL A 156 -15.31 -9.33 -2.17
N GLN A 157 -16.31 -10.03 -1.68
CA GLN A 157 -17.41 -10.53 -2.49
C GLN A 157 -18.54 -9.51 -2.51
N ILE A 158 -18.94 -9.09 -3.71
CA ILE A 158 -20.11 -8.24 -3.91
C ILE A 158 -21.26 -9.14 -4.33
N GLN A 159 -22.33 -9.15 -3.54
CA GLN A 159 -23.56 -9.86 -3.84
C GLN A 159 -24.68 -8.86 -4.11
N TRP A 160 -25.41 -9.08 -5.18
CA TRP A 160 -26.63 -8.34 -5.49
C TRP A 160 -27.80 -9.08 -4.83
N ALA A 161 -28.36 -8.50 -3.79
CA ALA A 161 -29.55 -9.04 -3.16
C ALA A 161 -30.80 -8.32 -3.68
N VAL A 162 -31.73 -9.08 -4.25
CA VAL A 162 -33.07 -8.56 -4.53
C VAL A 162 -33.87 -8.66 -3.24
N VAL A 163 -34.09 -7.54 -2.59
CA VAL A 163 -35.00 -7.48 -1.44
C VAL A 163 -36.43 -7.46 -1.99
N THR A 164 -37.06 -8.62 -1.98
CA THR A 164 -38.48 -8.75 -2.38
C THR A 164 -39.36 -7.90 -1.45
N GLY A 165 -40.14 -6.98 -2.02
CA GLY A 165 -41.07 -6.14 -1.27
C GLY A 165 -40.74 -4.65 -1.22
N GLN A 166 -39.53 -4.24 -1.63
CA GLN A 166 -39.16 -2.81 -1.72
C GLN A 166 -39.00 -2.28 -3.13
N LEU A 167 -39.22 -3.14 -4.13
CA LEU A 167 -38.99 -2.79 -5.54
C LEU A 167 -40.00 -1.79 -6.10
N ASP A 168 -41.20 -1.71 -5.50
CA ASP A 168 -42.31 -0.90 -6.02
C ASP A 168 -42.29 0.57 -5.57
N GLU A 169 -41.40 0.92 -4.61
CA GLU A 169 -41.45 2.24 -3.99
C GLU A 169 -40.29 3.18 -4.38
N SER A 170 -39.27 2.70 -5.10
CA SER A 170 -38.13 3.54 -5.48
C SER A 170 -38.07 3.77 -6.99
N PRO A 171 -38.23 5.02 -7.47
CA PRO A 171 -38.10 5.36 -8.88
C PRO A 171 -36.66 5.29 -9.39
N LEU A 172 -35.67 5.08 -8.51
CA LEU A 172 -34.26 4.91 -8.83
C LEU A 172 -33.82 3.54 -8.32
N PHE A 173 -33.99 2.55 -9.20
CA PHE A 173 -33.69 1.17 -8.91
C PHE A 173 -32.17 0.96 -8.75
N ASN A 174 -31.68 1.08 -7.52
CA ASN A 174 -30.37 0.58 -7.14
C ASN A 174 -30.59 -0.64 -6.23
N PRO A 175 -30.34 -1.87 -6.73
CA PRO A 175 -30.40 -3.04 -5.83
C PRO A 175 -29.40 -2.86 -4.71
N PRO A 176 -29.72 -3.24 -3.47
CA PRO A 176 -28.80 -3.14 -2.37
C PRO A 176 -27.54 -3.98 -2.65
N ILE A 177 -26.38 -3.36 -2.52
CA ILE A 177 -25.10 -4.03 -2.64
C ILE A 177 -24.71 -4.50 -1.24
N VAL A 178 -24.56 -5.80 -1.09
CA VAL A 178 -23.98 -6.39 0.12
C VAL A 178 -22.55 -6.82 -0.20
N SER A 179 -21.60 -6.27 0.52
CA SER A 179 -20.20 -6.69 0.42
C SER A 179 -19.77 -7.42 1.68
N SER A 180 -19.03 -8.48 1.52
CA SER A 180 -18.46 -9.25 2.63
C SER A 180 -17.04 -9.67 2.31
N VAL A 181 -16.21 -9.79 3.33
CA VAL A 181 -14.88 -10.40 3.21
C VAL A 181 -15.04 -11.92 3.16
N LEU A 182 -14.29 -12.59 2.32
CA LEU A 182 -14.29 -14.05 2.27
C LEU A 182 -13.58 -14.62 3.50
N GLU A 183 -14.14 -15.70 4.09
CA GLU A 183 -13.61 -16.32 5.32
C GLU A 183 -12.18 -16.87 5.19
N GLN A 184 -11.66 -16.99 3.99
CA GLN A 184 -10.31 -17.51 3.72
C GLN A 184 -9.21 -16.41 3.64
N ASP A 185 -9.57 -15.17 3.88
CA ASP A 185 -8.63 -14.03 3.92
C ASP A 185 -8.20 -13.66 5.38
#